data_837e17c7c930b9302b27d145c46109d8
#
_entry.id   837e17c7c930b9302b27d145c46109d8
#
_cell.length_a   1.000
_cell.length_b   1.000
_cell.length_c   1.000
_cell.angle_alpha   90.00
_cell.angle_beta   90.00
_cell.angle_gamma   90.00
#
_symmetry.space_group_name_H-M   'P 1'
#
loop_
_entity.id
_entity.type
_entity.pdbx_description
1 polymer ?
#
loop_
_entity_poly.entity_id
_entity_poly.type
_entity_poly.pdbx_seq_one_letter_code
_entity_poly.pdbx_strand_id
1 'polypeptide(L)'
;MRYSIIVPVYNRPDEVNELLESLTRQEEKDFEVVIVEDGSKTPCQKVCDQYAGRLDLHYFMKPNSGPGQSRNYGAERAKGDYLLILDSDVVLPEGYLTAISKELDREPADAFGGPDCAHSSFTPTQKAISYSMTSFFTTGGIRGGKKKLDKFYPRSFNMGVRRCLLYTS
;
A
#
# COMPACT_ATOMS: atom_id res chain seq x y z
N MET A 1 -12.77 9.92 -8.17
CA MET A 1 -12.05 9.09 -7.18
C MET A 1 -10.56 9.20 -7.45
N ARG A 2 -9.82 9.66 -6.47
CA ARG A 2 -8.40 9.97 -6.67
C ARG A 2 -7.50 8.75 -6.52
N TYR A 3 -7.79 7.89 -5.53
CA TYR A 3 -6.92 6.76 -5.22
C TYR A 3 -7.66 5.43 -5.23
N SER A 4 -7.01 4.37 -5.75
CA SER A 4 -7.36 2.97 -5.51
C SER A 4 -6.23 2.30 -4.76
N ILE A 5 -6.51 1.85 -3.55
CA ILE A 5 -5.53 1.15 -2.70
C ILE A 5 -5.65 -0.34 -2.98
N ILE A 6 -4.63 -0.93 -3.60
CA ILE A 6 -4.59 -2.33 -4.02
C ILE A 6 -3.78 -3.13 -3.02
N VAL A 7 -4.40 -4.13 -2.42
CA VAL A 7 -3.80 -4.97 -1.37
C VAL A 7 -3.90 -6.45 -1.75
N PRO A 8 -2.81 -7.08 -2.17
CA PRO A 8 -2.76 -8.53 -2.32
C PRO A 8 -2.70 -9.19 -0.94
N VAL A 9 -3.51 -10.23 -0.71
CA VAL A 9 -3.61 -10.91 0.57
C VAL A 9 -3.43 -12.41 0.40
N TYR A 10 -2.66 -13.03 1.31
CA TYR A 10 -2.55 -14.48 1.41
C TYR A 10 -2.41 -14.94 2.86
N ASN A 11 -3.45 -15.54 3.44
CA ASN A 11 -3.50 -16.05 4.82
C ASN A 11 -3.15 -15.02 5.92
N ARG A 12 -3.64 -13.77 5.82
CA ARG A 12 -3.30 -12.66 6.74
C ARG A 12 -4.53 -11.85 7.17
N PRO A 13 -5.59 -12.47 7.74
CA PRO A 13 -6.80 -11.73 8.12
C PRO A 13 -6.55 -10.68 9.21
N ASP A 14 -5.64 -10.95 10.17
CA ASP A 14 -5.39 -10.04 11.29
C ASP A 14 -4.67 -8.78 10.83
N GLU A 15 -3.65 -8.92 9.97
CA GLU A 15 -2.92 -7.79 9.39
C GLU A 15 -3.83 -6.94 8.48
N VAL A 16 -4.72 -7.59 7.72
CA VAL A 16 -5.74 -6.87 6.93
C VAL A 16 -6.66 -6.06 7.84
N ASN A 17 -7.04 -6.58 9.01
CA ASN A 17 -7.84 -5.83 9.97
C ASN A 17 -7.11 -4.57 10.46
N GLU A 18 -5.83 -4.65 10.80
CA GLU A 18 -5.02 -3.49 11.22
C GLU A 18 -4.90 -2.45 10.12
N LEU A 19 -4.64 -2.89 8.88
CA LEU A 19 -4.60 -2.01 7.72
C LEU A 19 -5.94 -1.30 7.49
N LEU A 20 -7.05 -2.03 7.42
CA LEU A 20 -8.39 -1.45 7.19
C LEU A 20 -8.78 -0.48 8.31
N GLU A 21 -8.48 -0.79 9.56
CA GLU A 21 -8.70 0.15 10.66
C GLU A 21 -7.89 1.43 10.49
N SER A 22 -6.63 1.34 10.03
CA SER A 22 -5.80 2.52 9.76
C SER A 22 -6.35 3.36 8.59
N LEU A 23 -6.95 2.71 7.59
CA LEU A 23 -7.59 3.38 6.47
C LEU A 23 -8.87 4.13 6.87
N THR A 24 -9.62 3.63 7.82
CA THR A 24 -10.79 4.36 8.33
C THR A 24 -10.44 5.70 8.99
N ARG A 25 -9.21 5.83 9.51
CA ARG A 25 -8.70 7.04 10.16
C ARG A 25 -8.08 8.06 9.21
N GLN A 26 -7.97 7.74 7.91
CA GLN A 26 -7.45 8.71 6.94
C GLN A 26 -8.36 9.95 6.87
N GLU A 27 -7.76 11.14 6.82
CA GLU A 27 -8.47 12.41 6.64
C GLU A 27 -9.05 12.54 5.22
N GLU A 28 -8.22 12.19 4.22
CA GLU A 28 -8.65 12.12 2.81
C GLU A 28 -9.59 10.92 2.63
N LYS A 29 -10.76 11.15 2.01
CA LYS A 29 -11.79 10.12 1.81
C LYS A 29 -12.05 9.74 0.35
N ASP A 30 -11.40 10.42 -0.59
CA ASP A 30 -11.61 10.16 -2.03
C ASP A 30 -10.77 8.97 -2.52
N PHE A 31 -11.01 7.80 -1.91
CA PHE A 31 -10.34 6.54 -2.25
C PHE A 31 -11.26 5.33 -2.14
N GLU A 32 -10.91 4.27 -2.88
CA GLU A 32 -11.44 2.91 -2.70
C GLU A 32 -10.34 1.97 -2.22
N VAL A 33 -10.74 0.84 -1.65
CA VAL A 33 -9.85 -0.25 -1.23
C VAL A 33 -10.18 -1.51 -2.04
N VAL A 34 -9.19 -2.06 -2.72
CA VAL A 34 -9.32 -3.27 -3.53
C VAL A 34 -8.49 -4.37 -2.89
N ILE A 35 -9.15 -5.25 -2.16
CA ILE A 35 -8.54 -6.44 -1.54
C ILE A 35 -8.57 -7.59 -2.54
N VAL A 36 -7.42 -8.19 -2.80
CA VAL A 36 -7.29 -9.35 -3.69
C VAL A 36 -6.75 -10.54 -2.91
N GLU A 37 -7.65 -11.44 -2.53
CA GLU A 37 -7.34 -12.68 -1.83
C GLU A 37 -6.76 -13.71 -2.80
N ASP A 38 -5.53 -14.15 -2.58
CA ASP A 38 -4.76 -15.01 -3.48
C ASP A 38 -4.85 -16.50 -3.09
N GLY A 39 -6.07 -17.03 -2.99
CA GLY A 39 -6.32 -18.45 -2.71
C GLY A 39 -5.97 -18.85 -1.28
N SER A 40 -6.23 -18.00 -0.30
CA SER A 40 -5.99 -18.25 1.12
C SER A 40 -6.80 -19.43 1.67
N LYS A 41 -6.19 -20.16 2.58
CA LYS A 41 -6.90 -21.14 3.41
C LYS A 41 -7.69 -20.45 4.52
N THR A 42 -7.20 -19.32 5.00
CA THR A 42 -7.87 -18.46 5.98
C THR A 42 -8.16 -17.11 5.33
N PRO A 43 -9.30 -16.98 4.62
CA PRO A 43 -9.63 -15.75 3.90
C PRO A 43 -10.02 -14.62 4.85
N CYS A 44 -9.74 -13.37 4.43
CA CYS A 44 -10.05 -12.17 5.19
C CYS A 44 -11.45 -11.59 4.89
N GLN A 45 -12.30 -12.27 4.14
CA GLN A 45 -13.64 -11.78 3.74
C GLN A 45 -14.46 -11.29 4.94
N LYS A 46 -14.55 -12.09 6.01
CA LYS A 46 -15.29 -11.70 7.23
C LYS A 46 -14.75 -10.42 7.88
N VAL A 47 -13.46 -10.17 7.77
CA VAL A 47 -12.85 -8.91 8.21
C VAL A 47 -13.31 -7.78 7.30
N CYS A 48 -13.22 -7.95 5.98
CA CYS A 48 -13.66 -6.95 5.01
C CYS A 48 -15.13 -6.55 5.19
N ASP A 49 -16.02 -7.52 5.46
CA ASP A 49 -17.45 -7.28 5.67
C ASP A 49 -17.72 -6.31 6.84
N GLN A 50 -16.86 -6.27 7.85
CA GLN A 50 -17.00 -5.35 9.01
C GLN A 50 -16.72 -3.89 8.62
N TYR A 51 -16.02 -3.65 7.52
CA TYR A 51 -15.64 -2.30 7.05
C TYR A 51 -16.47 -1.81 5.86
N ALA A 52 -17.33 -2.65 5.27
CA ALA A 52 -18.12 -2.31 4.08
C ALA A 52 -19.01 -1.05 4.24
N GLY A 53 -19.42 -0.70 5.47
CA GLY A 53 -20.18 0.53 5.76
C GLY A 53 -19.30 1.75 6.09
N ARG A 54 -17.97 1.57 6.22
CA ARG A 54 -17.01 2.61 6.64
C ARG A 54 -16.03 3.00 5.54
N LEU A 55 -15.80 2.08 4.59
CA LEU A 55 -14.87 2.23 3.46
C LEU A 55 -15.57 1.83 2.17
N ASP A 56 -15.22 2.47 1.05
CA ASP A 56 -15.53 1.95 -0.30
C ASP A 56 -14.59 0.79 -0.58
N LEU A 57 -15.03 -0.43 -0.17
CA LEU A 57 -14.20 -1.61 -0.13
C LEU A 57 -14.73 -2.68 -1.09
N HIS A 58 -13.84 -3.16 -1.95
CA HIS A 58 -14.09 -4.24 -2.91
C HIS A 58 -13.21 -5.44 -2.58
N TYR A 59 -13.84 -6.57 -2.30
CA TYR A 59 -13.16 -7.84 -2.02
C TYR A 59 -13.27 -8.78 -3.21
N PHE A 60 -12.14 -9.30 -3.66
CA PHE A 60 -12.06 -10.29 -4.72
C PHE A 60 -11.23 -11.48 -4.27
N MET A 61 -11.69 -12.70 -4.60
CA MET A 61 -10.95 -13.93 -4.38
C MET A 61 -10.59 -14.56 -5.72
N LYS A 62 -9.37 -15.07 -5.83
CA LYS A 62 -8.93 -15.84 -7.01
C LYS A 62 -8.05 -17.02 -6.60
N PRO A 63 -7.81 -18.00 -7.49
CA PRO A 63 -6.81 -19.05 -7.26
C PRO A 63 -5.42 -18.45 -7.03
N ASN A 64 -4.61 -19.09 -6.17
CA ASN A 64 -3.26 -18.63 -5.86
C ASN A 64 -2.40 -18.53 -7.12
N SER A 65 -1.78 -17.39 -7.33
CA SER A 65 -0.88 -17.13 -8.46
C SER A 65 0.26 -16.16 -8.11
N GLY A 66 0.35 -15.79 -6.84
CA GLY A 66 1.38 -14.93 -6.30
C GLY A 66 1.02 -13.44 -6.29
N PRO A 67 1.79 -12.64 -5.52
CA PRO A 67 1.45 -11.24 -5.23
C PRO A 67 1.48 -10.33 -6.47
N GLY A 68 2.35 -10.59 -7.44
CA GLY A 68 2.43 -9.81 -8.68
C GLY A 68 1.13 -9.91 -9.48
N GLN A 69 0.64 -11.13 -9.70
CA GLN A 69 -0.62 -11.38 -10.42
C GLN A 69 -1.82 -10.80 -9.65
N SER A 70 -1.78 -10.84 -8.32
CA SER A 70 -2.86 -10.28 -7.49
C SER A 70 -2.88 -8.76 -7.55
N ARG A 71 -1.72 -8.09 -7.63
CA ARG A 71 -1.63 -6.64 -7.86
C ARG A 71 -2.20 -6.26 -9.23
N ASN A 72 -1.84 -6.99 -10.28
CA ASN A 72 -2.39 -6.76 -11.63
C ASN A 72 -3.90 -6.96 -11.66
N TYR A 73 -4.39 -8.03 -11.03
CA TYR A 73 -5.83 -8.32 -10.94
C TYR A 73 -6.60 -7.19 -10.24
N GLY A 74 -6.03 -6.62 -9.18
CA GLY A 74 -6.60 -5.45 -8.49
C GLY A 74 -6.53 -4.19 -9.35
N ALA A 75 -5.41 -3.95 -10.03
CA ALA A 75 -5.23 -2.79 -10.89
C ALA A 75 -6.25 -2.73 -12.03
N GLU A 76 -6.57 -3.87 -12.65
CA GLU A 76 -7.60 -3.97 -13.70
C GLU A 76 -9.01 -3.58 -13.23
N ARG A 77 -9.28 -3.66 -11.93
CA ARG A 77 -10.59 -3.39 -11.31
C ARG A 77 -10.67 -2.04 -10.63
N ALA A 78 -9.53 -1.41 -10.49
CA ALA A 78 -9.38 -0.11 -9.85
C ALA A 78 -9.97 1.02 -10.69
N LYS A 79 -10.61 2.00 -10.04
CA LYS A 79 -11.29 3.14 -10.69
C LYS A 79 -10.56 4.46 -10.46
N GLY A 80 -9.67 4.54 -9.45
CA GLY A 80 -8.95 5.76 -9.10
C GLY A 80 -7.95 6.20 -10.17
N ASP A 81 -7.59 7.47 -10.15
CA ASP A 81 -6.60 8.05 -11.06
C ASP A 81 -5.18 7.58 -10.72
N TYR A 82 -4.92 7.34 -9.44
CA TYR A 82 -3.69 6.77 -8.92
C TYR A 82 -3.94 5.44 -8.23
N LEU A 83 -3.10 4.46 -8.52
CA LEU A 83 -3.07 3.15 -7.87
C LEU A 83 -2.00 3.19 -6.77
N LEU A 84 -2.41 2.97 -5.53
CA LEU A 84 -1.52 2.82 -4.39
C LEU A 84 -1.39 1.32 -4.07
N ILE A 85 -0.23 0.76 -4.31
CA ILE A 85 0.03 -0.66 -4.06
C ILE A 85 0.65 -0.78 -2.68
N LEU A 86 -0.04 -1.47 -1.79
CA LEU A 86 0.38 -1.70 -0.40
C LEU A 86 0.40 -3.20 -0.09
N ASP A 87 1.29 -3.62 0.79
CA ASP A 87 1.23 -4.96 1.38
C ASP A 87 0.20 -5.01 2.51
N SER A 88 -0.32 -6.19 2.83
CA SER A 88 -1.38 -6.38 3.82
C SER A 88 -0.94 -6.11 5.27
N ASP A 89 0.37 -6.08 5.53
CA ASP A 89 0.98 -5.95 6.87
C ASP A 89 1.46 -4.52 7.18
N VAL A 90 0.90 -3.51 6.50
CA VAL A 90 1.21 -2.10 6.77
C VAL A 90 0.12 -1.45 7.61
N VAL A 91 0.54 -0.49 8.45
CA VAL A 91 -0.36 0.41 9.18
C VAL A 91 -0.04 1.84 8.76
N LEU A 92 -1.05 2.55 8.24
CA LEU A 92 -0.87 3.89 7.70
C LEU A 92 -1.07 4.96 8.78
N PRO A 93 -0.20 6.00 8.83
CA PRO A 93 -0.48 7.19 9.63
C PRO A 93 -1.72 7.93 9.09
N GLU A 94 -2.46 8.62 9.98
CA GLU A 94 -3.73 9.28 9.65
C GLU A 94 -3.63 10.30 8.50
N GLY A 95 -2.52 11.01 8.39
CA GLY A 95 -2.25 11.98 7.32
C GLY A 95 -1.59 11.43 6.06
N TYR A 96 -1.51 10.09 5.87
CA TYR A 96 -0.77 9.50 4.75
C TYR A 96 -1.32 9.94 3.38
N LEU A 97 -2.61 9.76 3.14
CA LEU A 97 -3.24 10.15 1.86
C LEU A 97 -3.23 11.67 1.67
N THR A 98 -3.44 12.44 2.74
CA THR A 98 -3.37 13.91 2.71
C THR A 98 -1.97 14.40 2.32
N ALA A 99 -0.93 13.75 2.82
CA ALA A 99 0.45 14.09 2.45
C ALA A 99 0.73 13.80 0.98
N ILE A 100 0.29 12.65 0.47
CA ILE A 100 0.40 12.31 -0.96
C ILE A 100 -0.34 13.35 -1.81
N SER A 101 -1.58 13.70 -1.43
CA SER A 101 -2.38 14.70 -2.15
C SER A 101 -1.67 16.04 -2.25
N LYS A 102 -1.13 16.54 -1.14
CA LYS A 102 -0.39 17.81 -1.10
C LYS A 102 0.86 17.79 -2.01
N GLU A 103 1.60 16.69 -1.99
CA GLU A 103 2.79 16.58 -2.84
C GLU A 103 2.45 16.48 -4.32
N LEU A 104 1.42 15.70 -4.69
CA LEU A 104 0.96 15.60 -6.07
C LEU A 104 0.34 16.90 -6.61
N ASP A 105 -0.28 17.71 -5.74
CA ASP A 105 -0.79 19.04 -6.11
C ASP A 105 0.36 20.04 -6.31
N ARG A 106 1.44 19.92 -5.54
CA ARG A 106 2.64 20.75 -5.65
C ARG A 106 3.50 20.35 -6.86
N GLU A 107 3.74 19.07 -7.04
CA GLU A 107 4.60 18.52 -8.07
C GLU A 107 3.98 17.22 -8.61
N PRO A 108 3.21 17.29 -9.71
CA PRO A 108 2.59 16.11 -10.31
C PRO A 108 3.64 15.08 -10.70
N ALA A 109 3.42 13.83 -10.30
CA ALA A 109 4.30 12.70 -10.59
C ALA A 109 3.52 11.54 -11.19
N ASP A 110 4.12 10.84 -12.14
CA ASP A 110 3.53 9.64 -12.75
C ASP A 110 3.71 8.39 -11.89
N ALA A 111 4.79 8.33 -11.13
CA ALA A 111 5.05 7.28 -10.15
C ALA A 111 5.80 7.86 -8.93
N PHE A 112 5.47 7.35 -7.75
CA PHE A 112 6.10 7.75 -6.50
C PHE A 112 6.14 6.60 -5.51
N GLY A 113 6.88 6.77 -4.43
CA GLY A 113 6.91 5.86 -3.29
C GLY A 113 7.42 6.59 -2.07
N GLY A 114 7.12 6.05 -0.90
CA GLY A 114 7.50 6.61 0.37
C GLY A 114 8.57 5.79 1.11
N PRO A 115 9.22 6.36 2.12
CA PRO A 115 10.08 5.64 3.03
C PRO A 115 9.26 4.76 3.96
N ASP A 116 9.85 3.65 4.39
CA ASP A 116 9.31 2.79 5.43
C ASP A 116 9.86 3.22 6.79
N CYS A 117 9.07 3.04 7.84
CA CYS A 117 9.56 3.14 9.20
C CYS A 117 9.02 2.01 10.07
N ALA A 118 9.80 1.63 11.11
CA ALA A 118 9.35 0.66 12.09
C ALA A 118 8.19 1.24 12.90
N HIS A 119 7.12 0.46 13.08
CA HIS A 119 6.02 0.82 13.98
C HIS A 119 6.51 0.92 15.43
N SER A 120 5.88 1.77 16.23
CA SER A 120 6.27 2.00 17.64
C SER A 120 6.22 0.73 18.49
N SER A 121 5.28 -0.19 18.18
CA SER A 121 5.11 -1.48 18.86
C SER A 121 6.17 -2.53 18.54
N PHE A 122 7.04 -2.28 17.54
CA PHE A 122 8.06 -3.25 17.17
C PHE A 122 9.01 -3.57 18.31
N THR A 123 9.35 -4.86 18.44
CA THR A 123 10.35 -5.33 19.39
C THR A 123 11.73 -4.71 19.10
N PRO A 124 12.65 -4.69 20.09
CA PRO A 124 14.01 -4.19 19.86
C PRO A 124 14.69 -4.85 18.65
N THR A 125 14.50 -6.15 18.46
CA THR A 125 15.05 -6.90 17.31
C THR A 125 14.45 -6.42 15.98
N GLN A 126 13.15 -6.25 15.90
CA GLN A 126 12.48 -5.73 14.70
C GLN A 126 12.90 -4.29 14.39
N LYS A 127 13.07 -3.44 15.42
CA LYS A 127 13.60 -2.08 15.25
C LYS A 127 15.05 -2.09 14.75
N ALA A 128 15.89 -2.99 15.25
CA ALA A 128 17.27 -3.16 14.77
C ALA A 128 17.31 -3.61 13.30
N ILE A 129 16.45 -4.56 12.90
CA ILE A 129 16.31 -4.99 11.51
C ILE A 129 15.88 -3.82 10.63
N SER A 130 14.82 -3.08 11.02
CA SER A 130 14.35 -1.89 10.28
C SER A 130 15.46 -0.85 10.16
N TYR A 131 16.20 -0.58 11.23
CA TYR A 131 17.35 0.33 11.21
C TYR A 131 18.42 -0.14 10.23
N SER A 132 18.78 -1.42 10.26
CA SER A 132 19.77 -1.97 9.31
C SER A 132 19.27 -1.84 7.85
N MET A 133 17.98 -2.04 7.60
CA MET A 133 17.38 -1.91 6.26
C MET A 133 17.31 -0.46 5.76
N THR A 134 17.31 0.54 6.65
CA THR A 134 17.24 1.98 6.30
C THR A 134 18.58 2.69 6.45
N SER A 135 19.59 2.03 7.01
CA SER A 135 20.91 2.58 7.25
C SER A 135 21.65 2.88 5.93
N PHE A 136 22.39 3.98 5.90
CA PHE A 136 23.27 4.34 4.80
C PHE A 136 24.31 3.25 4.49
N PHE A 137 24.84 2.61 5.52
CA PHE A 137 25.88 1.59 5.35
C PHE A 137 25.40 0.30 4.68
N THR A 138 24.12 -0.03 4.82
CA THR A 138 23.55 -1.28 4.27
C THR A 138 22.85 -1.07 2.94
N THR A 139 22.28 0.12 2.70
CA THR A 139 21.44 0.39 1.52
C THR A 139 21.88 1.62 0.72
N GLY A 140 23.04 2.20 1.03
CA GLY A 140 23.54 3.40 0.35
C GLY A 140 22.66 4.64 0.52
N GLY A 141 21.76 4.63 1.54
CA GLY A 141 20.80 5.72 1.77
C GLY A 141 19.52 5.66 0.92
N ILE A 142 19.38 4.62 0.08
CA ILE A 142 18.22 4.44 -0.82
C ILE A 142 16.92 4.28 -0.02
N ARG A 143 16.97 3.68 1.17
CA ARG A 143 15.82 3.39 2.01
C ARG A 143 15.46 4.48 3.02
N GLY A 144 16.41 5.34 3.37
CA GLY A 144 16.23 6.34 4.44
C GLY A 144 15.70 7.71 4.01
N GLY A 145 15.37 7.93 2.76
CA GLY A 145 14.77 9.18 2.26
C GLY A 145 15.66 10.44 2.38
N LYS A 146 16.96 10.31 2.72
CA LYS A 146 17.85 11.44 3.02
C LYS A 146 18.71 11.94 1.84
N LYS A 147 18.63 11.31 0.68
CA LYS A 147 19.35 11.73 -0.53
C LYS A 147 18.41 11.83 -1.71
N LYS A 148 18.48 12.92 -2.47
CA LYS A 148 17.96 13.00 -3.83
C LYS A 148 18.73 11.98 -4.68
N LEU A 149 18.05 10.95 -5.17
CA LEU A 149 18.60 9.98 -6.10
C LEU A 149 18.29 10.44 -7.52
N ASP A 150 19.26 10.35 -8.43
CA ASP A 150 19.07 10.66 -9.85
C ASP A 150 18.06 9.70 -10.52
N LYS A 151 17.90 8.49 -9.95
CA LYS A 151 16.89 7.50 -10.36
C LYS A 151 16.19 6.94 -9.13
N PHE A 152 14.87 7.07 -9.10
CA PHE A 152 14.03 6.51 -8.06
C PHE A 152 13.30 5.29 -8.62
N TYR A 153 13.41 4.17 -7.90
CA TYR A 153 12.67 2.95 -8.20
C TYR A 153 11.66 2.69 -7.08
N PRO A 154 10.36 2.99 -7.31
CA PRO A 154 9.31 2.70 -6.33
C PRO A 154 9.30 1.21 -5.99
N ARG A 155 9.03 0.88 -4.74
CA ARG A 155 8.92 -0.51 -4.30
C ARG A 155 7.48 -0.95 -4.36
N SER A 156 7.29 -2.21 -4.72
CA SER A 156 5.98 -2.80 -4.92
C SER A 156 5.08 -2.88 -3.68
N PHE A 157 5.58 -2.54 -2.50
CA PHE A 157 4.82 -2.56 -1.24
C PHE A 157 4.43 -1.16 -0.71
N ASN A 158 4.97 -0.11 -1.31
CA ASN A 158 4.59 1.29 -1.02
C ASN A 158 4.85 2.11 -2.30
N MET A 159 4.03 1.88 -3.30
CA MET A 159 4.16 2.47 -4.63
C MET A 159 2.84 3.11 -5.06
N GLY A 160 2.92 4.37 -5.48
CA GLY A 160 1.85 5.04 -6.19
C GLY A 160 2.21 5.15 -7.67
N VAL A 161 1.26 4.85 -8.56
CA VAL A 161 1.42 4.98 -10.00
C VAL A 161 0.15 5.52 -10.62
N ARG A 162 0.28 6.43 -11.60
CA ARG A 162 -0.86 6.93 -12.36
C ARG A 162 -1.44 5.80 -13.21
N ARG A 163 -2.74 5.52 -13.05
CA ARG A 163 -3.42 4.37 -13.67
C ARG A 163 -3.29 4.32 -15.19
N CYS A 164 -3.33 5.45 -15.89
CA CYS A 164 -3.23 5.48 -17.36
C CYS A 164 -1.92 4.90 -17.90
N LEU A 165 -0.83 4.91 -17.11
CA LEU A 165 0.46 4.37 -17.55
C LEU A 165 0.50 2.84 -17.63
N LEU A 166 -0.39 2.15 -16.91
CA LEU A 166 -0.45 0.69 -16.95
C LEU A 166 -1.08 0.13 -18.24
N TYR A 167 -1.74 0.99 -19.02
CA TYR A 167 -2.49 0.59 -20.21
C TYR A 167 -1.93 1.19 -21.50
N THR A 168 -0.76 1.82 -21.44
CA THR A 168 -0.11 2.48 -22.60
C THR A 168 0.97 1.63 -23.27
N SER A 169 1.08 0.35 -22.92
CA SER A 169 2.04 -0.60 -23.54
C SER A 169 1.33 -1.63 -24.40
#